data_04562f1e62a8b3fbc5d28a6a28a5fc61
#
_entry.id   04562f1e62a8b3fbc5d28a6a28a5fc61
#
_cell.length_a   1.000
_cell.length_b   1.000
_cell.length_c   1.000
_cell.angle_alpha   90.00
_cell.angle_beta   90.00
_cell.angle_gamma   90.00
#
_symmetry.space_group_name_H-M   'P 1'
#
loop_
_entity.id
_entity.type
_entity.pdbx_description
1 polymer ?
#
loop_
_entity_poly.entity_id
_entity_poly.type
_entity_poly.pdbx_seq_one_letter_code
_entity_poly.pdbx_strand_id
1 'polypeptide(L)'
;MKEAGKRLAECIRREENEKLEAVSRDPWRLRFHLMPPVGWLNDPNGLVQRNGVYHVFFQYSPFDVNGKDKFWGHYASRDLLNWQYLGTPFVTDEDFDRNGVYSGCAYAENGKLYVFYTGNVKLEGDYDYILNGRRASVILAESEDCIHFGEKQLLLTNEDYPSDYTQHIRDPKVFRQDGLYEMVLGGRKKNGRGAVLLYESEDMHAWRLKRELTVSQPFGYMWECPDLFGLDGEWFLSLSPQGLPRGEYEFQNVYASGYFHVEGDYRTDGTLNGFTEWDKGFDFYAPQTFQDEQGRRILIGWAGMPDIAGEYDNPTAERGWQHALTVPRQLIRKGGKLLQVPVAELEALRGEEKKLLPGVETDAGAAFDLELTVQDGGKLSVEIAKGLLFEYNGREAILSFRDGAEAVPRKKAPECFAGIGRGRGTRKARVLSLKHLRVLADTSLIEIYLNHGETVFTTRFYPENGLSLCVQGDVQEARLWEMNAMQVRFDRKEDC
;
A
#
# COMPACT_ATOMS: atom_id res chain seq x y z
N MET A 1 5.40 -5.30 -26.09
CA MET A 1 3.90 -5.37 -26.09
C MET A 1 3.41 -5.81 -27.45
N LYS A 2 2.57 -6.85 -27.50
CA LYS A 2 1.92 -7.36 -28.72
C LYS A 2 0.88 -6.38 -29.27
N GLU A 3 0.41 -6.60 -30.49
CA GLU A 3 -0.60 -5.74 -31.14
C GLU A 3 -1.90 -5.67 -30.34
N ALA A 4 -2.34 -6.77 -29.74
CA ALA A 4 -3.49 -6.81 -28.85
C ALA A 4 -3.30 -5.92 -27.61
N GLY A 5 -2.12 -5.94 -27.03
CA GLY A 5 -1.76 -5.10 -25.88
C GLY A 5 -1.73 -3.61 -26.23
N LYS A 6 -1.21 -3.24 -27.42
CA LYS A 6 -1.24 -1.86 -27.89
C LYS A 6 -2.67 -1.33 -28.01
N ARG A 7 -3.57 -2.13 -28.61
CA ARG A 7 -4.98 -1.78 -28.72
C ARG A 7 -5.65 -1.63 -27.35
N LEU A 8 -5.32 -2.51 -26.40
CA LEU A 8 -5.85 -2.43 -25.05
C LEU A 8 -5.34 -1.17 -24.34
N ALA A 9 -4.05 -0.85 -24.44
CA ALA A 9 -3.48 0.40 -23.91
C ALA A 9 -4.11 1.65 -24.54
N GLU A 10 -4.47 1.61 -25.82
CA GLU A 10 -5.23 2.68 -26.49
C GLU A 10 -6.66 2.80 -25.93
N CYS A 11 -7.34 1.68 -25.68
CA CYS A 11 -8.66 1.69 -25.04
C CYS A 11 -8.60 2.29 -23.63
N ILE A 12 -7.57 1.91 -22.83
CA ILE A 12 -7.34 2.47 -21.50
C ILE A 12 -7.16 3.98 -21.59
N ARG A 13 -6.28 4.45 -22.47
CA ARG A 13 -6.04 5.90 -22.65
C ARG A 13 -7.30 6.67 -23.07
N ARG A 14 -8.14 6.07 -23.91
CA ARG A 14 -9.43 6.67 -24.27
C ARG A 14 -10.34 6.81 -23.07
N GLU A 15 -10.49 5.75 -22.28
CA GLU A 15 -11.27 5.73 -21.04
C GLU A 15 -10.80 6.81 -20.07
N GLU A 16 -9.47 6.91 -19.90
CA GLU A 16 -8.84 7.94 -19.07
C GLU A 16 -9.16 9.36 -19.58
N ASN A 17 -8.97 9.62 -20.86
CA ASN A 17 -9.25 10.92 -21.46
C ASN A 17 -10.73 11.35 -21.33
N GLU A 18 -11.66 10.39 -21.48
CA GLU A 18 -13.10 10.64 -21.36
C GLU A 18 -13.52 10.97 -19.91
N LYS A 19 -12.92 10.32 -18.92
CA LYS A 19 -13.37 10.40 -17.52
C LYS A 19 -12.52 11.30 -16.62
N LEU A 20 -11.24 11.52 -16.96
CA LEU A 20 -10.28 12.21 -16.10
C LEU A 20 -10.75 13.60 -15.65
N GLU A 21 -11.36 14.36 -16.53
CA GLU A 21 -11.83 15.72 -16.21
C GLU A 21 -12.94 15.70 -15.14
N ALA A 22 -13.92 14.79 -15.28
CA ALA A 22 -15.00 14.65 -14.32
C ALA A 22 -14.50 14.13 -12.97
N VAL A 23 -13.64 13.09 -13.00
CA VAL A 23 -13.04 12.49 -11.81
C VAL A 23 -12.14 13.48 -11.07
N SER A 24 -11.36 14.29 -11.79
CA SER A 24 -10.45 15.27 -11.17
C SER A 24 -11.16 16.43 -10.45
N ARG A 25 -12.45 16.67 -10.77
CA ARG A 25 -13.28 17.69 -10.10
C ARG A 25 -13.93 17.20 -8.80
N ASP A 26 -13.82 15.92 -8.47
CA ASP A 26 -14.38 15.40 -7.24
C ASP A 26 -13.71 16.06 -6.03
N PRO A 27 -14.47 16.67 -5.08
CA PRO A 27 -13.91 17.34 -3.91
C PRO A 27 -13.13 16.41 -2.97
N TRP A 28 -13.31 15.11 -3.08
CA TRP A 28 -12.56 14.12 -2.29
C TRP A 28 -11.26 13.65 -2.95
N ARG A 29 -10.91 14.14 -4.15
CA ARG A 29 -9.59 13.89 -4.76
C ARG A 29 -8.48 14.43 -3.87
N LEU A 30 -7.48 13.59 -3.64
CA LEU A 30 -6.38 13.88 -2.73
C LEU A 30 -5.41 14.89 -3.34
N ARG A 31 -4.79 15.68 -2.49
CA ARG A 31 -3.87 16.75 -2.86
C ARG A 31 -2.42 16.31 -2.90
N PHE A 32 -2.04 15.38 -2.00
CA PHE A 32 -0.64 14.94 -1.86
C PHE A 32 -0.47 13.41 -1.71
N HIS A 33 -1.45 12.64 -2.18
CA HIS A 33 -1.34 11.19 -2.32
C HIS A 33 -1.55 10.77 -3.77
N LEU A 34 -0.85 9.72 -4.21
CA LEU A 34 -1.06 9.14 -5.54
C LEU A 34 -2.37 8.36 -5.59
N MET A 35 -3.16 8.64 -6.62
CA MET A 35 -4.46 8.04 -6.87
C MET A 35 -4.49 7.46 -8.30
N PRO A 36 -5.45 6.58 -8.65
CA PRO A 36 -5.64 6.22 -10.05
C PRO A 36 -6.08 7.46 -10.85
N PRO A 37 -5.72 7.57 -12.13
CA PRO A 37 -6.30 8.58 -13.02
C PRO A 37 -7.82 8.53 -13.00
N VAL A 38 -8.38 7.35 -13.20
CA VAL A 38 -9.80 6.97 -13.11
C VAL A 38 -9.90 5.54 -12.58
N GLY A 39 -11.08 5.06 -12.23
CA GLY A 39 -11.29 3.66 -11.86
C GLY A 39 -10.66 3.28 -10.53
N TRP A 40 -9.96 2.15 -10.49
CA TRP A 40 -9.46 1.52 -9.27
C TRP A 40 -7.93 1.45 -9.23
N LEU A 41 -7.36 1.68 -8.04
CA LEU A 41 -5.97 1.40 -7.70
C LEU A 41 -5.91 0.49 -6.47
N ASN A 42 -4.98 -0.48 -6.45
CA ASN A 42 -4.65 -1.22 -5.23
C ASN A 42 -3.12 -1.27 -5.00
N ASP A 43 -2.48 -2.42 -4.97
CA ASP A 43 -1.10 -2.58 -4.53
C ASP A 43 -0.10 -1.66 -5.23
N PRO A 44 0.81 -1.00 -4.50
CA PRO A 44 2.01 -0.44 -5.10
C PRO A 44 2.87 -1.57 -5.68
N ASN A 45 3.45 -1.34 -6.83
CA ASN A 45 4.25 -2.31 -7.57
C ASN A 45 5.51 -1.65 -8.14
N GLY A 46 6.51 -2.43 -8.44
CA GLY A 46 7.67 -1.97 -9.19
C GLY A 46 8.34 -0.72 -8.63
N LEU A 47 8.34 -0.55 -7.31
CA LEU A 47 8.93 0.61 -6.65
C LEU A 47 10.45 0.60 -6.82
N VAL A 48 11.00 1.67 -7.39
CA VAL A 48 12.44 1.78 -7.62
C VAL A 48 12.83 3.23 -7.87
N GLN A 49 14.06 3.60 -7.52
CA GLN A 49 14.70 4.81 -8.05
C GLN A 49 15.79 4.41 -9.04
N ARG A 50 15.84 5.09 -10.20
CA ARG A 50 16.86 4.87 -11.23
C ARG A 50 17.22 6.19 -11.89
N ASN A 51 18.53 6.52 -11.92
CA ASN A 51 19.07 7.76 -12.49
C ASN A 51 18.39 9.02 -11.92
N GLY A 52 18.16 9.06 -10.62
CA GLY A 52 17.49 10.16 -9.91
C GLY A 52 15.98 10.26 -10.16
N VAL A 53 15.36 9.25 -10.79
CA VAL A 53 13.91 9.22 -11.02
C VAL A 53 13.30 8.10 -10.21
N TYR A 54 12.33 8.43 -9.36
CA TYR A 54 11.47 7.49 -8.66
C TYR A 54 10.40 6.98 -9.62
N HIS A 55 10.22 5.67 -9.68
CA HIS A 55 9.17 5.00 -10.42
C HIS A 55 8.25 4.28 -9.45
N VAL A 56 6.96 4.54 -9.57
CA VAL A 56 5.90 3.90 -8.80
C VAL A 56 4.91 3.30 -9.79
N PHE A 57 4.94 1.99 -9.92
CA PHE A 57 3.87 1.27 -10.61
C PHE A 57 2.80 0.90 -9.58
N PHE A 58 1.60 0.60 -10.06
CA PHE A 58 0.48 0.23 -9.20
C PHE A 58 -0.51 -0.66 -9.93
N GLN A 59 -1.18 -1.53 -9.21
CA GLN A 59 -2.31 -2.30 -9.72
C GLN A 59 -3.42 -1.34 -10.15
N TYR A 60 -3.89 -1.49 -11.38
CA TYR A 60 -4.80 -0.54 -12.02
C TYR A 60 -5.94 -1.23 -12.74
N SER A 61 -7.17 -0.74 -12.52
CA SER A 61 -8.39 -1.12 -13.23
C SER A 61 -9.09 0.15 -13.75
N PRO A 62 -8.82 0.59 -14.99
CA PRO A 62 -9.37 1.84 -15.53
C PRO A 62 -10.85 1.77 -15.86
N PHE A 63 -11.36 0.58 -16.23
CA PHE A 63 -12.71 0.40 -16.76
C PHE A 63 -13.77 0.23 -15.67
N ASP A 64 -13.37 -0.03 -14.44
CA ASP A 64 -14.28 -0.21 -13.30
C ASP A 64 -13.64 0.28 -11.99
N VAL A 65 -14.48 0.45 -10.98
CA VAL A 65 -14.11 0.93 -9.65
C VAL A 65 -13.99 -0.18 -8.60
N ASN A 66 -14.06 -1.45 -9.00
CA ASN A 66 -14.04 -2.61 -8.10
C ASN A 66 -12.78 -3.48 -8.28
N GLY A 67 -11.86 -3.05 -9.13
CA GLY A 67 -10.61 -3.76 -9.38
C GLY A 67 -10.78 -5.08 -10.13
N LYS A 68 -11.73 -5.15 -11.05
CA LYS A 68 -12.03 -6.35 -11.84
C LYS A 68 -10.89 -6.71 -12.78
N ASP A 69 -10.39 -5.72 -13.52
CA ASP A 69 -9.21 -5.86 -14.37
C ASP A 69 -7.94 -5.64 -13.54
N LYS A 70 -6.83 -6.19 -14.00
CA LYS A 70 -5.53 -6.04 -13.33
C LYS A 70 -4.46 -5.73 -14.35
N PHE A 71 -4.14 -4.45 -14.45
CA PHE A 71 -3.03 -3.90 -15.23
C PHE A 71 -2.06 -3.17 -14.28
N TRP A 72 -0.99 -2.59 -14.80
CA TRP A 72 -0.14 -1.71 -14.02
C TRP A 72 -0.14 -0.31 -14.63
N GLY A 73 -0.57 0.69 -13.86
CA GLY A 73 -0.30 2.09 -14.12
C GLY A 73 1.09 2.49 -13.66
N HIS A 74 1.61 3.62 -14.13
CA HIS A 74 2.98 4.04 -13.87
C HIS A 74 3.08 5.54 -13.63
N TYR A 75 3.60 5.92 -12.46
CA TYR A 75 4.01 7.28 -12.13
C TYR A 75 5.53 7.40 -12.03
N ALA A 76 6.08 8.55 -12.41
CA ALA A 76 7.49 8.87 -12.23
C ALA A 76 7.67 10.26 -11.63
N SER A 77 8.70 10.44 -10.79
CA SER A 77 9.04 11.71 -10.13
C SER A 77 10.54 11.81 -9.86
N ARG A 78 11.08 13.03 -9.82
CA ARG A 78 12.46 13.28 -9.37
C ARG A 78 12.57 13.68 -7.89
N ASP A 79 11.44 14.03 -7.27
CA ASP A 79 11.41 14.65 -5.95
C ASP A 79 10.25 14.18 -5.05
N LEU A 80 9.52 13.13 -5.48
CA LEU A 80 8.35 12.59 -4.79
C LEU A 80 7.15 13.55 -4.64
N LEU A 81 7.24 14.76 -5.23
CA LEU A 81 6.22 15.81 -5.17
C LEU A 81 5.66 16.21 -6.54
N ASN A 82 6.53 16.15 -7.57
CA ASN A 82 6.17 16.46 -8.94
C ASN A 82 6.12 15.17 -9.74
N TRP A 83 4.93 14.66 -9.99
CA TRP A 83 4.70 13.38 -10.64
C TRP A 83 4.22 13.53 -12.08
N GLN A 84 4.70 12.64 -12.93
CA GLN A 84 4.19 12.43 -14.28
C GLN A 84 3.55 11.05 -14.39
N TYR A 85 2.32 10.99 -14.88
CA TYR A 85 1.69 9.74 -15.25
C TYR A 85 2.18 9.30 -16.62
N LEU A 86 2.76 8.11 -16.72
CA LEU A 86 3.38 7.58 -17.93
C LEU A 86 2.50 6.54 -18.65
N GLY A 87 1.25 6.37 -18.20
CA GLY A 87 0.30 5.44 -18.79
C GLY A 87 0.35 4.04 -18.18
N THR A 88 -0.10 3.05 -18.95
CA THR A 88 -0.28 1.66 -18.51
C THR A 88 0.64 0.73 -19.31
N PRO A 89 1.91 0.56 -18.91
CA PRO A 89 2.90 -0.22 -19.67
C PRO A 89 2.67 -1.73 -19.62
N PHE A 90 1.98 -2.24 -18.61
CA PHE A 90 1.69 -3.66 -18.45
C PHE A 90 0.18 -3.91 -18.51
N VAL A 91 -0.21 -4.58 -19.59
CA VAL A 91 -1.59 -5.02 -19.87
C VAL A 91 -1.59 -6.53 -20.13
N THR A 92 -2.76 -7.13 -20.15
CA THR A 92 -2.93 -8.56 -20.44
C THR A 92 -2.87 -8.81 -21.95
N ASP A 93 -1.70 -9.16 -22.47
CA ASP A 93 -1.47 -9.41 -23.89
C ASP A 93 -0.77 -10.75 -24.19
N GLU A 94 -0.65 -11.61 -23.16
CA GLU A 94 -0.08 -12.93 -23.25
C GLU A 94 -1.03 -14.01 -22.70
N ASP A 95 -0.87 -15.26 -23.14
CA ASP A 95 -1.66 -16.37 -22.65
C ASP A 95 -1.46 -16.66 -21.15
N PHE A 96 -0.28 -16.33 -20.64
CA PHE A 96 0.08 -16.55 -19.24
C PHE A 96 -0.36 -15.42 -18.30
N ASP A 97 -0.85 -14.29 -18.82
CA ASP A 97 -1.39 -13.18 -18.01
C ASP A 97 -2.79 -12.72 -18.40
N ARG A 98 -3.49 -13.48 -19.21
CA ARG A 98 -4.77 -13.08 -19.84
C ARG A 98 -5.88 -12.68 -18.86
N ASN A 99 -5.79 -13.08 -17.58
CA ASN A 99 -6.74 -12.71 -16.52
C ASN A 99 -6.12 -11.81 -15.46
N GLY A 100 -4.97 -11.21 -15.73
CA GLY A 100 -4.38 -10.16 -14.89
C GLY A 100 -2.86 -10.16 -14.86
N VAL A 101 -2.31 -8.97 -14.90
CA VAL A 101 -0.95 -8.63 -14.51
C VAL A 101 -1.00 -8.34 -13.01
N TYR A 102 -0.75 -9.37 -12.19
CA TYR A 102 -0.82 -9.25 -10.72
C TYR A 102 0.45 -8.62 -10.16
N SER A 103 0.49 -8.46 -8.84
CA SER A 103 1.56 -7.75 -8.15
C SER A 103 2.94 -8.33 -8.35
N GLY A 104 3.94 -7.48 -8.16
CA GLY A 104 5.35 -7.78 -8.35
C GLY A 104 6.23 -6.56 -8.09
N CYS A 105 7.50 -6.62 -8.52
CA CYS A 105 8.51 -5.62 -8.21
C CYS A 105 9.28 -5.14 -9.43
N ALA A 106 10.11 -4.13 -9.24
CA ALA A 106 11.16 -3.73 -10.16
C ALA A 106 12.54 -3.83 -9.49
N TYR A 107 13.54 -4.15 -10.29
CA TYR A 107 14.95 -4.20 -9.91
C TYR A 107 15.79 -3.49 -10.96
N ALA A 108 16.61 -2.52 -10.55
CA ALA A 108 17.44 -1.75 -11.46
C ALA A 108 18.91 -2.18 -11.33
N GLU A 109 19.53 -2.57 -12.42
CA GLU A 109 20.94 -2.91 -12.48
C GLU A 109 21.52 -2.72 -13.89
N ASN A 110 22.82 -2.36 -13.99
CA ASN A 110 23.57 -2.25 -15.24
C ASN A 110 22.87 -1.40 -16.32
N GLY A 111 22.21 -0.33 -15.91
CA GLY A 111 21.52 0.57 -16.83
C GLY A 111 20.19 0.03 -17.37
N LYS A 112 19.66 -1.05 -16.84
CA LYS A 112 18.36 -1.63 -17.19
C LYS A 112 17.43 -1.65 -15.98
N LEU A 113 16.14 -1.69 -16.25
CA LEU A 113 15.07 -2.00 -15.29
C LEU A 113 14.49 -3.38 -15.62
N TYR A 114 14.46 -4.24 -14.64
CA TYR A 114 13.87 -5.57 -14.67
C TYR A 114 12.57 -5.54 -13.86
N VAL A 115 11.45 -5.85 -14.48
CA VAL A 115 10.14 -5.91 -13.83
C VAL A 115 9.71 -7.36 -13.74
N PHE A 116 9.46 -7.81 -12.51
CA PHE A 116 8.94 -9.15 -12.22
C PHE A 116 7.51 -9.01 -11.72
N TYR A 117 6.60 -9.80 -12.29
CA TYR A 117 5.20 -9.78 -11.87
C TYR A 117 4.56 -11.19 -11.94
N THR A 118 3.39 -11.31 -11.37
CA THR A 118 2.63 -12.56 -11.47
C THR A 118 1.64 -12.49 -12.63
N GLY A 119 1.87 -13.33 -13.65
CA GLY A 119 0.90 -13.60 -14.69
C GLY A 119 -0.20 -14.51 -14.15
N ASN A 120 -1.46 -14.05 -14.17
CA ASN A 120 -2.59 -14.77 -13.64
C ASN A 120 -3.50 -15.29 -14.76
N VAL A 121 -3.87 -16.57 -14.69
CA VAL A 121 -4.84 -17.18 -15.57
C VAL A 121 -5.89 -17.92 -14.77
N LYS A 122 -7.16 -17.71 -15.07
CA LYS A 122 -8.28 -18.53 -14.61
C LYS A 122 -8.79 -19.35 -15.78
N LEU A 123 -8.73 -20.68 -15.64
CA LEU A 123 -9.25 -21.62 -16.64
C LEU A 123 -10.78 -21.59 -16.62
N GLU A 124 -11.39 -21.79 -17.78
CA GLU A 124 -12.84 -21.95 -17.87
C GLU A 124 -13.26 -23.30 -17.29
N GLY A 125 -14.28 -23.31 -16.45
CA GLY A 125 -14.81 -24.50 -15.80
C GLY A 125 -15.32 -24.25 -14.40
N ASP A 126 -15.85 -25.29 -13.77
CA ASP A 126 -16.27 -25.25 -12.37
C ASP A 126 -15.06 -25.61 -11.48
N TYR A 127 -14.33 -24.58 -11.11
CA TYR A 127 -13.13 -24.69 -10.28
C TYR A 127 -13.26 -23.87 -9.00
N ASP A 128 -12.59 -24.30 -7.93
CA ASP A 128 -12.46 -23.52 -6.72
C ASP A 128 -11.45 -22.35 -6.83
N TYR A 129 -10.62 -22.37 -7.89
CA TYR A 129 -9.54 -21.42 -8.16
C TYR A 129 -8.51 -21.26 -7.03
N ILE A 130 -8.50 -22.18 -6.07
CA ILE A 130 -7.53 -22.27 -4.98
C ILE A 130 -6.61 -23.47 -5.22
N LEU A 131 -7.19 -24.66 -5.31
CA LEU A 131 -6.46 -25.90 -5.52
C LEU A 131 -6.29 -26.23 -7.00
N ASN A 132 -7.21 -25.77 -7.84
CA ASN A 132 -7.21 -26.04 -9.28
C ASN A 132 -7.83 -24.88 -10.08
N GLY A 133 -7.75 -24.98 -11.43
CA GLY A 133 -8.35 -24.01 -12.34
C GLY A 133 -7.62 -22.67 -12.44
N ARG A 134 -6.48 -22.47 -11.78
CA ARG A 134 -5.65 -21.26 -11.86
C ARG A 134 -4.23 -21.60 -12.30
N ARG A 135 -3.60 -20.69 -13.04
CA ARG A 135 -2.15 -20.64 -13.23
C ARG A 135 -1.62 -19.33 -12.69
N ALA A 136 -0.56 -19.42 -11.91
CA ALA A 136 0.19 -18.28 -11.40
C ALA A 136 1.64 -18.47 -11.84
N SER A 137 2.11 -17.55 -12.67
CA SER A 137 3.44 -17.63 -13.30
C SER A 137 4.27 -16.42 -12.93
N VAL A 138 5.57 -16.58 -12.76
CA VAL A 138 6.51 -15.45 -12.64
C VAL A 138 6.93 -15.02 -14.03
N ILE A 139 6.77 -13.75 -14.31
CA ILE A 139 7.05 -13.12 -15.59
C ILE A 139 8.12 -12.05 -15.40
N LEU A 140 9.07 -11.97 -16.35
CA LEU A 140 10.07 -10.91 -16.45
C LEU A 140 9.82 -10.06 -17.69
N ALA A 141 9.95 -8.75 -17.56
CA ALA A 141 10.09 -7.81 -18.67
C ALA A 141 11.20 -6.81 -18.39
N GLU A 142 11.98 -6.47 -19.41
CA GLU A 142 13.12 -5.57 -19.30
C GLU A 142 12.88 -4.24 -19.99
N SER A 143 13.50 -3.17 -19.50
CA SER A 143 13.46 -1.84 -20.10
C SER A 143 14.81 -1.13 -19.94
N GLU A 144 15.21 -0.37 -20.95
CA GLU A 144 16.38 0.51 -20.90
C GLU A 144 16.02 1.94 -20.48
N ASP A 145 14.77 2.38 -20.69
CA ASP A 145 14.27 3.74 -20.45
C ASP A 145 13.20 3.84 -19.36
N CYS A 146 12.81 2.74 -18.74
CA CYS A 146 11.73 2.61 -17.75
C CYS A 146 10.32 2.93 -18.30
N ILE A 147 10.15 3.12 -19.59
CA ILE A 147 8.89 3.47 -20.26
C ILE A 147 8.48 2.38 -21.25
N HIS A 148 9.42 1.95 -22.08
CA HIS A 148 9.19 0.92 -23.09
C HIS A 148 9.77 -0.41 -22.61
N PHE A 149 8.94 -1.42 -22.53
CA PHE A 149 9.31 -2.75 -22.08
C PHE A 149 9.39 -3.71 -23.27
N GLY A 150 10.41 -4.57 -23.22
CA GLY A 150 10.64 -5.65 -24.18
C GLY A 150 9.60 -6.77 -24.11
N GLU A 151 9.93 -7.91 -24.70
CA GLU A 151 9.07 -9.10 -24.63
C GLU A 151 8.97 -9.61 -23.19
N LYS A 152 7.78 -10.07 -22.85
CA LYS A 152 7.50 -10.73 -21.58
C LYS A 152 8.04 -12.16 -21.59
N GLN A 153 8.83 -12.52 -20.60
CA GLN A 153 9.49 -13.82 -20.50
C GLN A 153 8.85 -14.61 -19.34
N LEU A 154 8.38 -15.81 -19.63
CA LEU A 154 7.87 -16.75 -18.64
C LEU A 154 9.03 -17.43 -17.93
N LEU A 155 9.16 -17.23 -16.61
CA LEU A 155 10.26 -17.76 -15.81
C LEU A 155 9.86 -18.99 -14.99
N LEU A 156 8.78 -18.90 -14.23
CA LEU A 156 8.26 -19.98 -13.36
C LEU A 156 6.75 -20.18 -13.59
N THR A 157 6.32 -21.42 -13.47
CA THR A 157 4.92 -21.84 -13.57
C THR A 157 4.51 -22.64 -12.35
N ASN A 158 3.26 -23.06 -12.28
CA ASN A 158 2.80 -23.94 -11.20
C ASN A 158 3.53 -25.31 -11.14
N GLU A 159 4.18 -25.74 -12.22
CA GLU A 159 4.96 -26.98 -12.28
C GLU A 159 6.32 -26.86 -11.56
N ASP A 160 6.82 -25.62 -11.41
CA ASP A 160 8.11 -25.32 -10.77
C ASP A 160 7.99 -25.10 -9.26
N TYR A 161 6.75 -25.10 -8.73
CA TYR A 161 6.51 -24.88 -7.31
C TYR A 161 6.38 -26.21 -6.55
N PRO A 162 6.66 -26.24 -5.21
CA PRO A 162 6.54 -27.45 -4.43
C PRO A 162 5.11 -28.03 -4.45
N SER A 163 5.01 -29.34 -4.54
CA SER A 163 3.74 -30.06 -4.73
C SER A 163 2.75 -29.94 -3.57
N ASP A 164 3.18 -29.50 -2.41
CA ASP A 164 2.35 -29.25 -1.22
C ASP A 164 1.74 -27.84 -1.18
N TYR A 165 2.01 -27.01 -2.20
CA TYR A 165 1.36 -25.71 -2.40
C TYR A 165 0.08 -25.82 -3.23
N THR A 166 -0.82 -24.86 -3.01
CA THR A 166 -1.98 -24.64 -3.87
C THR A 166 -1.55 -23.87 -5.13
N GLN A 167 -2.49 -23.49 -5.98
CA GLN A 167 -2.21 -22.64 -7.13
C GLN A 167 -2.13 -21.13 -6.77
N HIS A 168 -2.18 -20.78 -5.50
CA HIS A 168 -1.95 -19.42 -5.00
C HIS A 168 -0.49 -19.25 -4.59
N ILE A 169 0.36 -18.91 -5.58
CA ILE A 169 1.74 -18.47 -5.40
C ILE A 169 1.91 -17.23 -6.25
N ARG A 170 2.39 -16.10 -5.67
CA ARG A 170 2.43 -14.80 -6.35
C ARG A 170 3.33 -13.77 -5.69
N ASP A 171 3.36 -12.58 -6.27
CA ASP A 171 3.95 -11.34 -5.76
C ASP A 171 5.48 -11.45 -5.65
N PRO A 172 6.20 -11.67 -6.78
CA PRO A 172 7.66 -11.77 -6.76
C PRO A 172 8.30 -10.46 -6.27
N LYS A 173 9.28 -10.60 -5.36
CA LYS A 173 10.17 -9.53 -4.95
C LYS A 173 11.61 -9.96 -5.13
N VAL A 174 12.34 -9.25 -5.98
CA VAL A 174 13.72 -9.58 -6.35
C VAL A 174 14.70 -8.58 -5.75
N PHE A 175 15.80 -9.07 -5.25
CA PHE A 175 16.94 -8.29 -4.76
C PHE A 175 18.24 -9.05 -5.03
N ARG A 176 19.39 -8.39 -4.83
CA ARG A 176 20.71 -9.02 -4.98
C ARG A 176 21.42 -9.03 -3.65
N GLN A 177 22.01 -10.18 -3.29
CA GLN A 177 22.80 -10.34 -2.08
C GLN A 177 23.97 -11.30 -2.33
N ASP A 178 25.18 -10.90 -1.92
CA ASP A 178 26.42 -11.69 -2.02
C ASP A 178 26.69 -12.26 -3.43
N GLY A 179 26.35 -11.48 -4.46
CA GLY A 179 26.59 -11.83 -5.86
C GLY A 179 25.48 -12.64 -6.54
N LEU A 180 24.49 -13.14 -5.79
CA LEU A 180 23.33 -13.86 -6.31
C LEU A 180 22.08 -12.97 -6.32
N TYR A 181 21.20 -13.21 -7.25
CA TYR A 181 19.85 -12.67 -7.24
C TYR A 181 18.96 -13.60 -6.41
N GLU A 182 18.13 -13.00 -5.60
CA GLU A 182 17.17 -13.70 -4.76
C GLU A 182 15.78 -13.20 -5.02
N MET A 183 14.79 -14.10 -4.98
CA MET A 183 13.39 -13.79 -5.18
C MET A 183 12.55 -14.44 -4.11
N VAL A 184 11.69 -13.67 -3.45
CA VAL A 184 10.67 -14.20 -2.58
C VAL A 184 9.31 -14.20 -3.26
N LEU A 185 8.53 -15.26 -3.05
CA LEU A 185 7.16 -15.42 -3.52
C LEU A 185 6.24 -15.76 -2.36
N GLY A 186 5.10 -15.09 -2.26
CA GLY A 186 4.06 -15.43 -1.30
C GLY A 186 3.26 -16.64 -1.73
N GLY A 187 2.87 -17.50 -0.78
CA GLY A 187 2.18 -18.73 -1.11
C GLY A 187 1.19 -19.22 -0.06
N ARG A 188 0.26 -20.05 -0.54
CA ARG A 188 -0.71 -20.81 0.25
C ARG A 188 -0.45 -22.31 0.11
N LYS A 189 -0.16 -22.98 1.23
CA LYS A 189 0.02 -24.42 1.27
C LYS A 189 -1.33 -25.14 1.30
N LYS A 190 -1.36 -26.40 0.83
CA LYS A 190 -2.56 -27.26 0.83
C LYS A 190 -3.08 -27.57 2.24
N ASN A 191 -2.21 -27.50 3.24
CA ASN A 191 -2.59 -27.66 4.66
C ASN A 191 -3.21 -26.40 5.27
N GLY A 192 -3.47 -25.34 4.48
CA GLY A 192 -4.08 -24.10 4.94
C GLY A 192 -3.12 -23.15 5.67
N ARG A 193 -1.81 -23.22 5.41
CA ARG A 193 -0.80 -22.31 5.99
C ARG A 193 -0.23 -21.40 4.91
N GLY A 194 0.00 -20.14 5.29
CA GLY A 194 0.80 -19.23 4.49
C GLY A 194 2.30 -19.50 4.66
N ALA A 195 3.06 -19.24 3.60
CA ALA A 195 4.52 -19.32 3.61
C ALA A 195 5.11 -18.44 2.50
N VAL A 196 6.42 -18.18 2.57
CA VAL A 196 7.19 -17.51 1.53
C VAL A 196 8.22 -18.48 0.98
N LEU A 197 8.28 -18.59 -0.35
CA LEU A 197 9.30 -19.34 -1.07
C LEU A 197 10.45 -18.42 -1.41
N LEU A 198 11.69 -18.79 -1.05
CA LEU A 198 12.92 -18.12 -1.42
C LEU A 198 13.57 -18.87 -2.56
N TYR A 199 13.76 -18.20 -3.68
CA TYR A 199 14.50 -18.68 -4.86
C TYR A 199 15.82 -17.93 -4.99
N GLU A 200 16.81 -18.56 -5.64
CA GLU A 200 18.09 -17.95 -6.00
C GLU A 200 18.39 -18.14 -7.48
N SER A 201 19.14 -17.19 -8.08
CA SER A 201 19.55 -17.19 -9.49
C SER A 201 20.89 -16.50 -9.66
N GLU A 202 21.66 -16.90 -10.69
CA GLU A 202 22.90 -16.24 -11.11
C GLU A 202 22.66 -15.17 -12.20
N ASP A 203 21.50 -15.25 -12.91
CA ASP A 203 21.25 -14.48 -14.14
C ASP A 203 19.86 -13.84 -14.22
N MET A 204 19.01 -13.99 -13.20
CA MET A 204 17.60 -13.56 -13.15
C MET A 204 16.66 -14.34 -14.10
N HIS A 205 17.14 -15.32 -14.86
CA HIS A 205 16.36 -16.12 -15.81
C HIS A 205 16.12 -17.54 -15.30
N ALA A 206 17.15 -18.19 -14.79
CA ALA A 206 17.06 -19.53 -14.23
C ALA A 206 17.00 -19.47 -12.70
N TRP A 207 15.87 -19.87 -12.13
CA TRP A 207 15.60 -19.79 -10.69
C TRP A 207 15.55 -21.18 -10.08
N ARG A 208 16.18 -21.35 -8.93
CA ARG A 208 16.08 -22.57 -8.14
C ARG A 208 15.53 -22.28 -6.74
N LEU A 209 14.65 -23.12 -6.27
CA LEU A 209 14.13 -23.02 -4.90
C LEU A 209 15.26 -23.25 -3.90
N LYS A 210 15.45 -22.28 -3.00
CA LYS A 210 16.45 -22.34 -1.93
C LYS A 210 15.85 -22.87 -0.65
N ARG A 211 14.72 -22.30 -0.25
CA ARG A 211 14.11 -22.59 1.04
C ARG A 211 12.68 -22.04 1.11
N GLU A 212 11.93 -22.56 2.10
CA GLU A 212 10.66 -22.00 2.58
C GLU A 212 10.89 -21.20 3.87
N LEU A 213 10.33 -20.00 3.95
CA LEU A 213 10.26 -19.18 5.15
C LEU A 213 8.84 -19.25 5.70
N THR A 214 8.71 -19.73 6.94
CA THR A 214 7.42 -19.89 7.62
C THR A 214 7.62 -19.84 9.14
N VAL A 215 6.53 -19.84 9.89
CA VAL A 215 6.53 -19.89 11.36
C VAL A 215 5.99 -21.23 11.84
N SER A 216 6.38 -21.65 13.05
CA SER A 216 5.98 -22.93 13.63
C SER A 216 4.47 -23.02 13.90
N GLN A 217 3.88 -21.93 14.40
CA GLN A 217 2.44 -21.85 14.66
C GLN A 217 1.67 -21.41 13.41
N PRO A 218 0.39 -21.79 13.25
CA PRO A 218 -0.44 -21.27 12.18
C PRO A 218 -0.53 -19.73 12.22
N PHE A 219 -0.24 -19.07 11.09
CA PHE A 219 -0.27 -17.62 10.97
C PHE A 219 -0.90 -17.22 9.64
N GLY A 220 -2.22 -17.32 9.56
CA GLY A 220 -2.98 -17.13 8.32
C GLY A 220 -2.80 -18.26 7.31
N TYR A 221 -3.66 -18.25 6.28
CA TYR A 221 -3.68 -19.30 5.26
C TYR A 221 -2.96 -18.90 3.97
N MET A 222 -2.74 -17.62 3.72
CA MET A 222 -2.04 -17.07 2.56
C MET A 222 -1.18 -15.90 3.02
N TRP A 223 0.05 -15.83 2.52
CA TRP A 223 0.95 -14.70 2.71
C TRP A 223 1.15 -14.00 1.37
N GLU A 224 0.64 -12.78 1.24
CA GLU A 224 0.72 -11.98 0.03
C GLU A 224 1.83 -10.92 0.14
N CYS A 225 2.27 -10.40 -1.00
CA CYS A 225 3.19 -9.28 -1.13
C CYS A 225 4.43 -9.39 -0.23
N PRO A 226 5.17 -10.51 -0.26
CA PRO A 226 6.38 -10.65 0.55
C PRO A 226 7.45 -9.66 0.09
N ASP A 227 8.15 -9.06 1.05
CA ASP A 227 9.28 -8.17 0.81
C ASP A 227 10.37 -8.45 1.86
N LEU A 228 11.42 -9.16 1.45
CA LEU A 228 12.57 -9.49 2.28
C LEU A 228 13.65 -8.44 2.06
N PHE A 229 14.01 -7.70 3.11
CA PHE A 229 14.98 -6.61 3.00
C PHE A 229 15.88 -6.49 4.23
N GLY A 230 17.10 -6.02 3.96
CA GLY A 230 18.07 -5.65 5.00
C GLY A 230 17.94 -4.16 5.37
N LEU A 231 18.06 -3.84 6.66
CA LEU A 231 18.18 -2.48 7.19
C LEU A 231 19.08 -2.49 8.44
N ASP A 232 20.13 -1.66 8.40
CA ASP A 232 21.10 -1.53 9.52
C ASP A 232 21.67 -2.87 10.00
N GLY A 233 21.97 -3.77 9.06
CA GLY A 233 22.59 -5.09 9.33
C GLY A 233 21.62 -6.17 9.81
N GLU A 234 20.33 -5.90 9.91
CA GLU A 234 19.28 -6.86 10.24
C GLU A 234 18.34 -7.10 9.06
N TRP A 235 17.70 -8.26 9.03
CA TRP A 235 16.77 -8.65 7.98
C TRP A 235 15.33 -8.66 8.49
N PHE A 236 14.44 -8.22 7.63
CA PHE A 236 13.00 -8.14 7.88
C PHE A 236 12.23 -8.77 6.72
N LEU A 237 11.20 -9.52 7.04
CA LEU A 237 10.26 -10.05 6.06
C LEU A 237 8.90 -9.36 6.25
N SER A 238 8.59 -8.39 5.39
CA SER A 238 7.26 -7.81 5.29
C SER A 238 6.35 -8.73 4.49
N LEU A 239 5.08 -8.82 4.89
CA LEU A 239 4.05 -9.57 4.16
C LEU A 239 2.64 -9.16 4.60
N SER A 240 1.65 -9.56 3.81
CA SER A 240 0.24 -9.31 4.07
C SER A 240 -0.51 -10.65 4.27
N PRO A 241 -0.63 -11.12 5.53
CA PRO A 241 -1.24 -12.41 5.83
C PRO A 241 -2.77 -12.30 5.80
N GLN A 242 -3.40 -13.31 5.18
CA GLN A 242 -4.85 -13.48 5.19
C GLN A 242 -5.29 -14.54 6.20
N GLY A 243 -6.45 -14.31 6.84
CA GLY A 243 -7.10 -15.29 7.70
C GLY A 243 -6.61 -15.32 9.14
N LEU A 244 -6.03 -14.22 9.62
CA LEU A 244 -5.73 -14.07 11.05
C LEU A 244 -7.01 -13.75 11.83
N PRO A 245 -7.17 -14.31 13.05
CA PRO A 245 -8.29 -13.96 13.91
C PRO A 245 -8.18 -12.52 14.39
N ARG A 246 -9.28 -11.78 14.35
CA ARG A 246 -9.33 -10.39 14.83
C ARG A 246 -9.17 -10.33 16.35
N GLY A 247 -8.32 -9.42 16.80
CA GLY A 247 -8.13 -9.08 18.20
C GLY A 247 -8.58 -7.66 18.52
N GLU A 248 -8.46 -7.27 19.78
CA GLU A 248 -8.84 -5.93 20.23
C GLU A 248 -7.84 -4.85 19.74
N TYR A 249 -6.55 -5.19 19.68
CA TYR A 249 -5.46 -4.27 19.35
C TYR A 249 -4.64 -4.72 18.14
N GLU A 250 -4.90 -5.93 17.66
CA GLU A 250 -4.14 -6.57 16.58
C GLU A 250 -5.08 -7.20 15.58
N PHE A 251 -4.72 -7.17 14.30
CA PHE A 251 -5.46 -7.82 13.22
C PHE A 251 -6.94 -7.36 13.17
N GLN A 252 -7.19 -6.08 13.37
CA GLN A 252 -8.55 -5.54 13.48
C GLN A 252 -9.28 -5.43 12.14
N ASN A 253 -8.58 -5.57 11.02
CA ASN A 253 -9.10 -5.53 9.65
C ASN A 253 -9.44 -6.92 9.12
N VAL A 254 -10.02 -6.99 7.91
CA VAL A 254 -10.27 -8.25 7.19
C VAL A 254 -8.96 -9.01 7.01
N TYR A 255 -7.92 -8.30 6.59
CA TYR A 255 -6.56 -8.80 6.46
C TYR A 255 -5.58 -7.85 7.16
N ALA A 256 -4.38 -8.32 7.39
CA ALA A 256 -3.32 -7.56 8.05
C ALA A 256 -2.12 -7.36 7.11
N SER A 257 -1.30 -6.38 7.42
CA SER A 257 0.03 -6.19 6.81
C SER A 257 1.03 -5.86 7.91
N GLY A 258 2.21 -6.46 7.86
CA GLY A 258 3.22 -6.27 8.88
C GLY A 258 4.53 -6.91 8.49
N TYR A 259 5.44 -6.99 9.45
CA TYR A 259 6.75 -7.58 9.22
C TYR A 259 7.18 -8.48 10.38
N PHE A 260 7.96 -9.50 10.04
CA PHE A 260 8.75 -10.28 10.98
C PHE A 260 10.18 -9.75 11.02
N HIS A 261 10.80 -9.80 12.18
CA HIS A 261 12.26 -9.77 12.30
C HIS A 261 12.81 -11.15 11.96
N VAL A 262 13.86 -11.21 11.14
CA VAL A 262 14.55 -12.46 10.81
C VAL A 262 15.76 -12.61 11.72
N GLU A 263 15.74 -13.60 12.60
CA GLU A 263 16.86 -13.93 13.47
C GLU A 263 17.68 -15.04 12.84
N GLY A 264 18.99 -14.82 12.69
CA GLY A 264 19.90 -15.74 11.99
C GLY A 264 19.95 -15.50 10.48
N ASP A 265 20.50 -16.43 9.74
CA ASP A 265 20.63 -16.35 8.28
C ASP A 265 19.36 -16.87 7.59
N TYR A 266 18.61 -15.97 6.94
CA TYR A 266 17.37 -16.31 6.24
C TYR A 266 17.56 -17.36 5.13
N ARG A 267 18.79 -17.59 4.64
CA ARG A 267 19.10 -18.55 3.59
C ARG A 267 19.28 -19.99 4.12
N THR A 268 19.55 -20.14 5.40
CA THR A 268 19.89 -21.43 6.02
C THR A 268 18.94 -21.79 7.16
N ASP A 269 19.12 -21.23 8.33
CA ASP A 269 18.45 -21.61 9.58
C ASP A 269 17.68 -20.45 10.24
N GLY A 270 17.71 -19.26 9.65
CA GLY A 270 17.01 -18.09 10.17
C GLY A 270 15.53 -18.33 10.47
N THR A 271 15.05 -17.74 11.54
CA THR A 271 13.67 -17.85 12.02
C THR A 271 12.95 -16.52 11.98
N LEU A 272 11.64 -16.56 11.79
CA LEU A 272 10.77 -15.39 11.76
C LEU A 272 10.19 -15.14 13.15
N ASN A 273 10.47 -13.98 13.73
CA ASN A 273 10.08 -13.63 15.09
C ASN A 273 9.31 -12.31 15.16
N GLY A 274 8.35 -12.24 16.08
CA GLY A 274 7.72 -10.99 16.50
C GLY A 274 7.01 -10.23 15.39
N PHE A 275 5.90 -10.78 14.85
CA PHE A 275 5.13 -10.04 13.84
C PHE A 275 4.62 -8.70 14.37
N THR A 276 4.94 -7.63 13.66
CA THR A 276 4.51 -6.26 13.97
C THR A 276 3.71 -5.71 12.79
N GLU A 277 2.47 -5.28 13.04
CA GLU A 277 1.66 -4.64 11.99
C GLU A 277 2.25 -3.28 11.61
N TRP A 278 2.26 -2.99 10.30
CA TRP A 278 2.68 -1.70 9.79
C TRP A 278 1.71 -0.57 10.16
N ASP A 279 0.42 -0.87 10.20
CA ASP A 279 -0.61 0.14 10.37
C ASP A 279 -1.78 -0.40 11.19
N LYS A 280 -2.37 0.44 12.01
CA LYS A 280 -3.49 0.13 12.89
C LYS A 280 -4.82 0.77 12.45
N GLY A 281 -4.80 1.48 11.32
CA GLY A 281 -5.99 2.12 10.76
C GLY A 281 -6.90 1.15 9.99
N PHE A 282 -7.89 1.72 9.31
CA PHE A 282 -8.85 0.93 8.54
C PHE A 282 -8.36 0.57 7.13
N ASP A 283 -7.53 1.43 6.54
CA ASP A 283 -7.24 1.42 5.12
C ASP A 283 -5.72 1.35 4.87
N PHE A 284 -5.14 0.18 5.08
CA PHE A 284 -3.73 -0.08 4.77
C PHE A 284 -3.52 -1.55 4.44
N TYR A 285 -2.96 -1.82 3.24
CA TYR A 285 -2.66 -3.19 2.79
C TYR A 285 -1.50 -3.22 1.80
N ALA A 286 -0.96 -4.42 1.55
CA ALA A 286 0.00 -4.76 0.50
C ALA A 286 1.19 -3.78 0.35
N PRO A 287 1.87 -3.34 1.44
CA PRO A 287 3.00 -2.43 1.31
C PRO A 287 4.18 -3.12 0.62
N GLN A 288 4.95 -2.32 -0.11
CA GLN A 288 6.27 -2.69 -0.62
C GLN A 288 7.31 -1.66 -0.23
N THR A 289 8.58 -2.10 -0.14
CA THR A 289 9.71 -1.22 0.11
C THR A 289 10.69 -1.21 -1.05
N PHE A 290 11.46 -0.16 -1.15
CA PHE A 290 12.63 -0.09 -2.03
C PHE A 290 13.73 0.73 -1.36
N GLN A 291 14.97 0.51 -1.78
CA GLN A 291 16.08 1.38 -1.39
C GLN A 291 16.29 2.41 -2.48
N ASP A 292 16.31 3.69 -2.11
CA ASP A 292 16.63 4.77 -3.04
C ASP A 292 18.14 4.93 -3.21
N GLU A 293 18.55 5.79 -4.17
CA GLU A 293 19.96 6.04 -4.47
C GLU A 293 20.71 6.78 -3.35
N GLN A 294 19.98 7.30 -2.35
CA GLN A 294 20.54 7.88 -1.13
C GLN A 294 20.70 6.85 0.01
N GLY A 295 20.31 5.61 -0.25
CA GLY A 295 20.37 4.51 0.73
C GLY A 295 19.19 4.48 1.70
N ARG A 296 18.16 5.32 1.52
CA ARG A 296 16.96 5.28 2.35
C ARG A 296 16.09 4.08 1.98
N ARG A 297 15.57 3.36 2.95
CA ARG A 297 14.52 2.36 2.73
C ARG A 297 13.17 3.06 2.80
N ILE A 298 12.43 3.08 1.70
CA ILE A 298 11.14 3.75 1.57
C ILE A 298 10.04 2.70 1.42
N LEU A 299 8.98 2.84 2.20
CA LEU A 299 7.77 2.03 2.17
C LEU A 299 6.63 2.84 1.56
N ILE A 300 5.86 2.21 0.68
CA ILE A 300 4.58 2.72 0.18
C ILE A 300 3.56 1.59 0.33
N GLY A 301 2.38 1.88 0.86
CA GLY A 301 1.28 0.95 1.00
C GLY A 301 0.06 1.35 0.19
N TRP A 302 -0.86 0.43 -0.02
CA TRP A 302 -2.19 0.73 -0.53
C TRP A 302 -3.04 1.32 0.60
N ALA A 303 -3.47 2.58 0.45
CA ALA A 303 -4.45 3.22 1.34
C ALA A 303 -5.86 2.73 1.01
N GLY A 304 -6.11 1.49 1.34
CA GLY A 304 -7.32 0.74 1.10
C GLY A 304 -7.25 -0.65 1.74
N MET A 305 -8.30 -1.43 1.58
CA MET A 305 -8.42 -2.79 2.09
C MET A 305 -9.31 -3.60 1.16
N PRO A 306 -8.92 -4.84 0.78
CA PRO A 306 -9.80 -5.70 0.00
C PRO A 306 -10.93 -6.29 0.85
N ASP A 307 -11.96 -6.80 0.19
CA ASP A 307 -13.04 -7.60 0.78
C ASP A 307 -13.80 -6.91 1.95
N ILE A 308 -13.91 -5.57 1.91
CA ILE A 308 -14.59 -4.76 2.93
C ILE A 308 -16.11 -4.77 2.84
N ALA A 309 -16.67 -5.45 1.85
CA ALA A 309 -18.11 -5.46 1.61
C ALA A 309 -18.89 -5.90 2.86
N GLY A 310 -19.85 -5.07 3.29
CA GLY A 310 -20.64 -5.28 4.48
C GLY A 310 -20.01 -4.78 5.80
N GLU A 311 -18.80 -4.23 5.76
CA GLU A 311 -18.16 -3.58 6.91
C GLU A 311 -18.23 -2.05 6.81
N TYR A 312 -17.77 -1.51 5.68
CA TYR A 312 -17.79 -0.09 5.32
C TYR A 312 -17.68 0.06 3.81
N ASP A 313 -17.87 1.25 3.29
CA ASP A 313 -17.75 1.54 1.87
C ASP A 313 -16.86 2.75 1.57
N ASN A 314 -16.64 2.98 0.27
CA ASN A 314 -15.92 4.12 -0.26
C ASN A 314 -16.81 4.83 -1.29
N PRO A 315 -17.46 5.94 -0.94
CA PRO A 315 -18.41 6.62 -1.84
C PRO A 315 -17.76 7.20 -3.11
N THR A 316 -16.42 7.26 -3.16
CA THR A 316 -15.68 7.65 -4.36
C THR A 316 -15.88 6.67 -5.53
N ALA A 317 -16.32 5.44 -5.26
CA ALA A 317 -16.70 4.48 -6.29
C ALA A 317 -17.83 5.02 -7.19
N GLU A 318 -18.85 5.66 -6.62
CA GLU A 318 -19.94 6.31 -7.37
C GLU A 318 -19.47 7.54 -8.16
N ARG A 319 -18.25 8.03 -7.87
CA ARG A 319 -17.61 9.17 -8.52
C ARG A 319 -16.55 8.78 -9.55
N GLY A 320 -16.46 7.48 -9.86
CA GLY A 320 -15.60 6.94 -10.91
C GLY A 320 -14.15 6.73 -10.52
N TRP A 321 -13.82 6.71 -9.22
CA TRP A 321 -12.48 6.37 -8.75
C TRP A 321 -12.47 5.73 -7.36
N GLN A 322 -11.45 4.95 -7.04
CA GLN A 322 -11.32 4.34 -5.72
C GLN A 322 -9.86 4.11 -5.33
N HIS A 323 -9.57 4.36 -4.04
CA HIS A 323 -8.29 4.15 -3.36
C HIS A 323 -7.18 5.14 -3.72
N ALA A 324 -6.05 4.95 -3.03
CA ALA A 324 -4.83 5.72 -3.19
C ALA A 324 -3.64 4.90 -2.67
N LEU A 325 -2.43 5.39 -2.90
CA LEU A 325 -1.24 4.97 -2.17
C LEU A 325 -1.05 5.88 -0.94
N THR A 326 -0.43 5.35 0.11
CA THR A 326 0.05 6.17 1.25
C THR A 326 1.11 7.15 0.78
N VAL A 327 1.39 8.18 1.59
CA VAL A 327 2.63 8.93 1.36
C VAL A 327 3.84 7.98 1.46
N PRO A 328 4.94 8.27 0.74
CA PRO A 328 6.19 7.53 0.93
C PRO A 328 6.70 7.70 2.37
N ARG A 329 7.02 6.58 3.03
CA ARG A 329 7.49 6.53 4.42
C ARG A 329 8.92 6.00 4.46
N GLN A 330 9.86 6.77 4.98
CA GLN A 330 11.21 6.28 5.25
C GLN A 330 11.18 5.35 6.47
N LEU A 331 11.75 4.16 6.34
CA LEU A 331 11.94 3.23 7.44
C LEU A 331 13.23 3.57 8.18
N ILE A 332 13.13 3.75 9.50
CA ILE A 332 14.26 4.02 10.39
C ILE A 332 14.25 2.98 11.51
N ARG A 333 15.36 2.30 11.71
CA ARG A 333 15.49 1.35 12.80
C ARG A 333 15.84 2.06 14.11
N LYS A 334 15.06 1.85 15.16
CA LYS A 334 15.30 2.41 16.49
C LYS A 334 14.79 1.47 17.59
N GLY A 335 15.66 1.08 18.50
CA GLY A 335 15.26 0.26 19.67
C GLY A 335 14.65 -1.10 19.29
N GLY A 336 15.12 -1.74 18.22
CA GLY A 336 14.59 -3.02 17.73
C GLY A 336 13.28 -2.95 16.97
N LYS A 337 12.75 -1.72 16.70
CA LYS A 337 11.53 -1.45 15.92
C LYS A 337 11.87 -0.70 14.65
N LEU A 338 10.98 -0.80 13.66
CA LEU A 338 10.98 0.02 12.46
C LEU A 338 10.00 1.18 12.64
N LEU A 339 10.53 2.40 12.59
CA LEU A 339 9.74 3.62 12.56
C LEU A 339 9.40 3.96 11.11
N GLN A 340 8.20 4.45 10.87
CA GLN A 340 7.71 4.89 9.56
C GLN A 340 7.60 6.41 9.55
N VAL A 341 8.60 7.09 9.00
CA VAL A 341 8.64 8.55 8.97
C VAL A 341 8.23 9.04 7.58
N PRO A 342 7.19 9.89 7.44
CA PRO A 342 6.91 10.51 6.15
C PRO A 342 8.17 11.16 5.58
N VAL A 343 8.43 10.97 4.28
CA VAL A 343 9.64 11.53 3.64
C VAL A 343 9.70 13.04 3.81
N ALA A 344 10.90 13.57 4.05
CA ALA A 344 11.10 14.99 4.36
C ALA A 344 10.67 15.92 3.20
N GLU A 345 10.68 15.43 1.98
CA GLU A 345 10.24 16.17 0.78
C GLU A 345 8.82 16.72 0.92
N LEU A 346 7.94 16.04 1.67
CA LEU A 346 6.56 16.51 1.92
C LEU A 346 6.50 17.83 2.67
N GLU A 347 7.52 18.19 3.43
CA GLU A 347 7.55 19.45 4.15
C GLU A 347 7.61 20.69 3.21
N ALA A 348 8.07 20.49 1.97
CA ALA A 348 8.02 21.53 0.95
C ALA A 348 6.58 21.90 0.51
N LEU A 349 5.60 21.06 0.83
CA LEU A 349 4.19 21.35 0.60
C LEU A 349 3.55 22.17 1.73
N ARG A 350 4.22 22.34 2.87
CA ARG A 350 3.72 23.16 3.99
C ARG A 350 3.58 24.61 3.55
N GLY A 351 2.41 25.18 3.80
CA GLY A 351 2.14 26.61 3.69
C GLY A 351 2.59 27.38 4.93
N GLU A 352 1.95 28.50 5.20
CA GLU A 352 2.21 29.28 6.42
C GLU A 352 1.78 28.48 7.66
N GLU A 353 2.60 28.60 8.72
CA GLU A 353 2.27 28.01 10.02
C GLU A 353 1.10 28.77 10.67
N LYS A 354 0.03 28.02 10.99
CA LYS A 354 -1.15 28.55 11.66
C LYS A 354 -1.05 28.34 13.17
N LYS A 355 -1.42 29.36 13.93
CA LYS A 355 -1.50 29.23 15.38
C LYS A 355 -2.69 28.38 15.77
N LEU A 356 -2.44 27.28 16.49
CA LEU A 356 -3.45 26.42 17.05
C LEU A 356 -3.64 26.73 18.55
N LEU A 357 -4.88 26.94 18.96
CA LEU A 357 -5.21 27.14 20.37
C LEU A 357 -5.96 25.90 20.89
N PRO A 358 -5.47 25.26 21.96
CA PRO A 358 -6.15 24.10 22.54
C PRO A 358 -7.61 24.41 22.91
N GLY A 359 -8.51 23.48 22.56
CA GLY A 359 -9.95 23.60 22.82
C GLY A 359 -10.71 24.53 21.87
N VAL A 360 -10.04 25.17 20.91
CA VAL A 360 -10.65 26.05 19.92
C VAL A 360 -10.72 25.34 18.57
N GLU A 361 -11.93 25.31 17.97
CA GLU A 361 -12.09 24.82 16.59
C GLU A 361 -11.36 25.75 15.62
N THR A 362 -10.49 25.18 14.81
CA THR A 362 -9.66 25.88 13.83
C THR A 362 -9.98 25.36 12.43
N ASP A 363 -10.14 26.26 11.47
CA ASP A 363 -10.20 25.91 10.06
C ASP A 363 -8.79 25.52 9.57
N ALA A 364 -8.63 24.23 9.26
CA ALA A 364 -7.35 23.68 8.80
C ALA A 364 -7.20 23.66 7.25
N GLY A 365 -8.20 24.18 6.54
CA GLY A 365 -8.21 24.21 5.07
C GLY A 365 -8.68 22.91 4.44
N ALA A 366 -8.22 22.61 3.25
CA ALA A 366 -8.56 21.39 2.52
C ALA A 366 -7.67 20.19 2.87
N ALA A 367 -6.46 20.46 3.34
CA ALA A 367 -5.46 19.47 3.73
C ALA A 367 -4.46 20.11 4.69
N PHE A 368 -3.92 19.35 5.65
CA PHE A 368 -3.01 19.90 6.65
C PHE A 368 -1.96 18.91 7.13
N ASP A 369 -0.86 19.44 7.68
CA ASP A 369 0.13 18.74 8.47
C ASP A 369 0.10 19.32 9.89
N LEU A 370 -0.14 18.46 10.87
CA LEU A 370 -0.20 18.81 12.29
C LEU A 370 0.90 18.07 13.03
N GLU A 371 1.70 18.79 13.81
CA GLU A 371 2.65 18.22 14.75
C GLU A 371 2.32 18.66 16.18
N LEU A 372 2.25 17.68 17.08
CA LEU A 372 1.99 17.89 18.50
C LEU A 372 3.09 17.25 19.34
N THR A 373 3.56 17.99 20.35
CA THR A 373 4.33 17.45 21.47
C THR A 373 3.39 17.31 22.67
N VAL A 374 3.29 16.08 23.20
CA VAL A 374 2.40 15.76 24.33
C VAL A 374 3.21 15.72 25.62
N GLN A 375 2.63 16.20 26.73
CA GLN A 375 3.26 16.09 28.05
C GLN A 375 3.44 14.63 28.46
N ASP A 376 4.50 14.34 29.20
CA ASP A 376 4.74 12.97 29.68
C ASP A 376 3.58 12.49 30.59
N GLY A 377 3.01 11.33 30.25
CA GLY A 377 1.81 10.81 30.92
C GLY A 377 0.50 11.54 30.57
N GLY A 378 0.54 12.52 29.68
CA GLY A 378 -0.60 13.33 29.28
C GLY A 378 -1.65 12.56 28.49
N LYS A 379 -2.84 13.15 28.36
CA LYS A 379 -3.95 12.69 27.51
C LYS A 379 -4.15 13.65 26.36
N LEU A 380 -4.66 13.14 25.26
CA LEU A 380 -4.88 13.91 24.04
C LEU A 380 -6.19 13.51 23.36
N SER A 381 -6.88 14.49 22.81
CA SER A 381 -8.01 14.30 21.89
C SER A 381 -7.83 15.23 20.70
N VAL A 382 -7.93 14.70 19.51
CA VAL A 382 -7.88 15.42 18.23
C VAL A 382 -9.13 15.09 17.44
N GLU A 383 -10.01 16.07 17.26
CA GLU A 383 -11.21 15.93 16.45
C GLU A 383 -11.00 16.61 15.10
N ILE A 384 -11.30 15.90 14.02
CA ILE A 384 -11.14 16.35 12.64
C ILE A 384 -12.48 16.23 11.92
N ALA A 385 -12.86 17.30 11.18
CA ALA A 385 -14.09 17.37 10.37
C ALA A 385 -15.35 16.98 11.15
N LYS A 386 -15.40 17.31 12.46
CA LYS A 386 -16.54 17.08 13.37
C LYS A 386 -17.06 15.64 13.44
N GLY A 387 -16.22 14.66 13.10
CA GLY A 387 -16.68 13.27 13.11
C GLY A 387 -15.58 12.23 13.20
N LEU A 388 -14.34 12.54 12.83
CA LEU A 388 -13.19 11.66 13.05
C LEU A 388 -12.50 12.09 14.33
N LEU A 389 -12.30 11.14 15.24
CA LEU A 389 -11.73 11.36 16.55
C LEU A 389 -10.52 10.47 16.77
N PHE A 390 -9.39 11.07 17.12
CA PHE A 390 -8.21 10.39 17.64
C PHE A 390 -8.05 10.73 19.12
N GLU A 391 -7.97 9.72 19.98
CA GLU A 391 -7.81 9.88 21.42
C GLU A 391 -6.64 9.08 21.94
N TYR A 392 -5.94 9.65 22.92
CA TYR A 392 -4.95 8.94 23.72
C TYR A 392 -5.27 9.13 25.20
N ASN A 393 -5.48 8.03 25.92
CA ASN A 393 -5.93 8.05 27.32
C ASN A 393 -4.82 7.79 28.34
N GLY A 394 -3.54 7.74 27.91
CA GLY A 394 -2.37 7.41 28.73
C GLY A 394 -1.89 5.96 28.57
N ARG A 395 -2.62 5.09 27.84
CA ARG A 395 -2.28 3.69 27.58
C ARG A 395 -2.67 3.19 26.20
N GLU A 396 -3.69 3.80 25.64
CA GLU A 396 -4.32 3.40 24.38
C GLU A 396 -4.46 4.59 23.46
N ALA A 397 -4.15 4.39 22.21
CA ALA A 397 -4.50 5.25 21.11
C ALA A 397 -5.75 4.68 20.43
N ILE A 398 -6.75 5.51 20.22
CA ILE A 398 -8.07 5.14 19.69
C ILE A 398 -8.40 6.06 18.53
N LEU A 399 -8.60 5.49 17.35
CA LEU A 399 -9.15 6.16 16.19
C LEU A 399 -10.60 5.73 16.04
N SER A 400 -11.53 6.69 15.98
CA SER A 400 -12.95 6.39 15.88
C SER A 400 -13.71 7.41 15.04
N PHE A 401 -14.90 7.02 14.61
CA PHE A 401 -15.85 7.90 13.94
C PHE A 401 -17.10 8.05 14.82
N ARG A 402 -17.55 9.30 15.05
CA ARG A 402 -18.71 9.57 15.94
C ARG A 402 -20.00 8.90 15.48
N ASP A 403 -20.22 8.82 14.17
CA ASP A 403 -21.36 8.14 13.56
C ASP A 403 -21.09 6.67 13.24
N GLY A 404 -19.93 6.18 13.65
CA GLY A 404 -19.55 4.78 13.52
C GLY A 404 -20.40 3.94 14.44
N ALA A 405 -21.25 3.08 13.88
CA ALA A 405 -22.05 2.16 14.67
C ALA A 405 -21.14 1.34 15.59
N GLU A 406 -21.53 1.17 16.86
CA GLU A 406 -21.02 0.09 17.70
C GLU A 406 -21.01 -1.19 16.87
N ALA A 407 -19.92 -1.95 16.92
CA ALA A 407 -19.60 -3.11 16.11
C ALA A 407 -20.83 -3.75 15.42
N VAL A 408 -21.07 -3.33 14.18
CA VAL A 408 -22.26 -3.75 13.43
C VAL A 408 -22.12 -5.22 13.07
N PRO A 409 -23.13 -6.07 13.28
CA PRO A 409 -23.12 -7.45 12.82
C PRO A 409 -22.91 -7.49 11.30
N ARG A 410 -22.08 -8.41 10.83
CA ARG A 410 -21.53 -8.62 9.47
C ARG A 410 -22.53 -8.64 8.29
N LYS A 411 -23.74 -8.12 8.40
CA LYS A 411 -24.75 -8.05 7.33
C LYS A 411 -25.66 -6.84 7.52
N LYS A 412 -25.20 -5.65 7.13
CA LYS A 412 -26.11 -4.53 6.91
C LYS A 412 -26.13 -4.14 5.43
N ALA A 413 -27.30 -3.74 4.96
CA ALA A 413 -27.50 -3.19 3.63
C ALA A 413 -26.68 -1.90 3.44
N PRO A 414 -26.22 -1.59 2.23
CA PRO A 414 -25.41 -0.39 1.92
C PRO A 414 -26.01 0.94 2.43
N GLU A 415 -27.31 1.02 2.59
CA GLU A 415 -28.06 2.19 3.10
C GLU A 415 -27.71 2.58 4.56
N CYS A 416 -26.92 1.75 5.27
CA CYS A 416 -26.55 1.97 6.66
C CYS A 416 -25.21 2.69 6.87
N PHE A 417 -24.46 2.96 5.81
CA PHE A 417 -23.16 3.62 5.91
C PHE A 417 -23.30 5.14 5.81
N ALA A 418 -23.76 5.75 6.89
CA ALA A 418 -23.88 7.21 7.02
C ALA A 418 -22.61 7.83 7.63
N GLY A 419 -22.54 9.16 7.61
CA GLY A 419 -21.48 9.96 8.21
C GLY A 419 -20.16 9.90 7.44
N ILE A 420 -19.17 10.62 7.95
CA ILE A 420 -17.87 10.77 7.27
C ILE A 420 -17.03 9.49 7.29
N GLY A 421 -17.29 8.56 8.20
CA GLY A 421 -16.60 7.27 8.33
C GLY A 421 -17.16 6.18 7.40
N ARG A 422 -18.37 6.35 6.88
CA ARG A 422 -19.03 5.40 5.95
C ARG A 422 -19.02 3.96 6.48
N GLY A 423 -19.35 3.75 7.75
CA GLY A 423 -19.35 2.44 8.42
C GLY A 423 -18.08 2.09 9.18
N ARG A 424 -16.99 2.84 9.02
CA ARG A 424 -15.78 2.68 9.83
C ARG A 424 -16.11 3.02 11.29
N GLY A 425 -15.84 2.11 12.21
CA GLY A 425 -16.11 2.27 13.63
C GLY A 425 -14.87 2.71 14.41
N THR A 426 -14.20 1.78 15.07
CA THR A 426 -13.06 2.04 15.96
C THR A 426 -11.86 1.17 15.61
N ARG A 427 -10.66 1.75 15.75
CA ARG A 427 -9.36 1.04 15.74
C ARG A 427 -8.54 1.46 16.93
N LYS A 428 -7.81 0.53 17.52
CA LYS A 428 -7.06 0.73 18.76
C LYS A 428 -5.61 0.26 18.64
N ALA A 429 -4.73 0.89 19.39
CA ALA A 429 -3.38 0.41 19.61
C ALA A 429 -2.98 0.62 21.09
N ARG A 430 -2.19 -0.30 21.62
CA ARG A 430 -1.54 -0.10 22.93
C ARG A 430 -0.32 0.79 22.74
N VAL A 431 -0.31 1.94 23.41
CA VAL A 431 0.76 2.92 23.37
C VAL A 431 1.09 3.32 24.81
N LEU A 432 2.22 2.86 25.32
CA LEU A 432 2.58 3.05 26.73
C LEU A 432 2.91 4.50 27.08
N SER A 433 3.42 5.26 26.12
CA SER A 433 3.71 6.69 26.26
C SER A 433 3.58 7.34 24.89
N LEU A 434 2.79 8.41 24.79
CA LEU A 434 2.69 9.25 23.60
C LEU A 434 3.41 10.57 23.89
N LYS A 435 4.49 10.84 23.16
CA LYS A 435 5.27 12.09 23.28
C LYS A 435 5.16 12.98 22.04
N HIS A 436 4.97 12.37 20.89
CA HIS A 436 4.89 13.05 19.62
C HIS A 436 3.77 12.46 18.77
N LEU A 437 2.96 13.32 18.17
CA LEU A 437 1.94 12.98 17.20
C LEU A 437 2.15 13.85 15.95
N ARG A 438 2.15 13.22 14.77
CA ARG A 438 2.03 13.92 13.48
C ARG A 438 0.81 13.42 12.75
N VAL A 439 0.05 14.33 12.18
CA VAL A 439 -1.15 14.02 11.41
C VAL A 439 -1.02 14.65 10.03
N LEU A 440 -0.99 13.82 9.01
CA LEU A 440 -1.12 14.23 7.62
C LEU A 440 -2.55 13.98 7.18
N ALA A 441 -3.35 15.03 7.08
CA ALA A 441 -4.74 14.96 6.65
C ALA A 441 -4.87 15.55 5.25
N ASP A 442 -5.32 14.73 4.33
CA ASP A 442 -5.72 15.11 2.99
C ASP A 442 -7.26 15.19 2.90
N THR A 443 -7.81 15.59 1.78
CA THR A 443 -9.25 15.81 1.57
C THR A 443 -10.13 14.62 2.00
N SER A 444 -9.65 13.39 1.81
CA SER A 444 -10.39 12.16 2.14
C SER A 444 -9.52 10.99 2.59
N LEU A 445 -8.31 11.28 3.05
CA LEU A 445 -7.37 10.29 3.60
C LEU A 445 -6.57 10.93 4.72
N ILE A 446 -6.35 10.20 5.80
CA ILE A 446 -5.55 10.66 6.93
C ILE A 446 -4.54 9.59 7.32
N GLU A 447 -3.33 10.02 7.64
CA GLU A 447 -2.26 9.21 8.21
C GLU A 447 -1.81 9.85 9.53
N ILE A 448 -1.89 9.09 10.62
CA ILE A 448 -1.58 9.54 11.98
C ILE A 448 -0.36 8.76 12.48
N TYR A 449 0.71 9.46 12.79
CA TYR A 449 2.00 8.91 13.19
C TYR A 449 2.30 9.21 14.65
N LEU A 450 2.38 8.17 15.48
CA LEU A 450 2.69 8.26 16.90
C LEU A 450 4.18 8.02 17.11
N ASN A 451 4.80 8.84 17.97
CA ASN A 451 6.22 8.69 18.37
C ASN A 451 7.16 8.54 17.17
N HIS A 452 7.02 9.44 16.18
CA HIS A 452 7.78 9.43 14.92
C HIS A 452 7.55 8.17 14.06
N GLY A 453 6.33 7.63 14.07
CA GLY A 453 5.95 6.49 13.24
C GLY A 453 6.21 5.12 13.86
N GLU A 454 6.38 5.03 15.19
CA GLU A 454 6.38 3.74 15.91
C GLU A 454 5.04 3.02 15.78
N THR A 455 3.95 3.76 15.75
CA THR A 455 2.59 3.27 15.49
C THR A 455 1.93 4.23 14.50
N VAL A 456 1.27 3.67 13.50
CA VAL A 456 0.61 4.47 12.46
C VAL A 456 -0.85 4.03 12.31
N PHE A 457 -1.73 4.99 12.01
CA PHE A 457 -3.11 4.74 11.63
C PHE A 457 -3.38 5.42 10.30
N THR A 458 -3.81 4.67 9.31
CA THR A 458 -4.24 5.18 7.99
C THR A 458 -5.71 4.89 7.81
N THR A 459 -6.50 5.90 7.44
CA THR A 459 -7.93 5.72 7.16
C THR A 459 -8.47 6.68 6.13
N ARG A 460 -9.43 6.22 5.34
CA ARG A 460 -10.26 7.06 4.49
C ARG A 460 -11.38 7.66 5.34
N PHE A 461 -11.77 8.88 4.98
CA PHE A 461 -12.92 9.59 5.55
C PHE A 461 -13.48 10.54 4.49
N TYR A 462 -14.73 10.97 4.62
CA TYR A 462 -15.43 11.65 3.54
C TYR A 462 -16.19 12.87 4.08
N PRO A 463 -15.46 13.97 4.40
CA PRO A 463 -16.09 15.18 4.89
C PRO A 463 -16.86 15.88 3.78
N GLU A 464 -18.01 16.50 4.15
CA GLU A 464 -18.80 17.30 3.20
C GLU A 464 -18.24 18.71 2.99
N ASN A 465 -17.51 19.22 3.99
CA ASN A 465 -16.90 20.54 4.01
C ASN A 465 -15.39 20.44 4.22
N GLY A 466 -14.70 21.57 4.21
CA GLY A 466 -13.28 21.63 4.55
C GLY A 466 -12.95 21.06 5.93
N LEU A 467 -11.68 20.85 6.22
CA LEU A 467 -11.24 20.20 7.45
C LEU A 467 -11.23 21.18 8.61
N SER A 468 -12.13 21.03 9.57
CA SER A 468 -12.01 21.65 10.89
C SER A 468 -11.19 20.77 11.82
N LEU A 469 -10.45 21.38 12.74
CA LEU A 469 -9.57 20.72 13.69
C LEU A 469 -9.79 21.29 15.08
N CYS A 470 -9.98 20.40 16.07
CA CYS A 470 -10.00 20.77 17.49
C CYS A 470 -9.06 19.84 18.26
N VAL A 471 -8.09 20.42 18.96
CA VAL A 471 -7.10 19.69 19.78
C VAL A 471 -7.35 20.02 21.25
N GLN A 472 -7.48 19.00 22.10
CA GLN A 472 -7.68 19.12 23.54
C GLN A 472 -6.74 18.18 24.29
N GLY A 473 -6.38 18.55 25.52
CA GLY A 473 -5.55 17.70 26.39
C GLY A 473 -4.20 18.33 26.74
N ASP A 474 -3.26 17.46 27.12
CA ASP A 474 -1.98 17.85 27.72
C ASP A 474 -0.90 18.09 26.64
N VAL A 475 -1.10 19.16 25.84
CA VAL A 475 -0.22 19.52 24.72
C VAL A 475 0.79 20.57 25.18
N GLN A 476 2.08 20.31 24.93
CA GLN A 476 3.18 21.28 25.16
C GLN A 476 3.39 22.20 23.97
N GLU A 477 3.36 21.65 22.77
CA GLU A 477 3.56 22.39 21.52
C GLU A 477 2.61 21.84 20.45
N ALA A 478 2.06 22.75 19.66
CA ALA A 478 1.21 22.42 18.52
C ALA A 478 1.58 23.29 17.34
N ARG A 479 1.89 22.67 16.21
CA ARG A 479 2.22 23.33 14.95
C ARG A 479 1.32 22.79 13.86
N LEU A 480 0.68 23.69 13.13
CA LEU A 480 -0.27 23.38 12.07
C LEU A 480 0.11 24.11 10.79
N TRP A 481 0.18 23.40 9.68
CA TRP A 481 0.38 23.97 8.34
C TRP A 481 -0.75 23.50 7.42
N GLU A 482 -1.31 24.43 6.66
CA GLU A 482 -2.10 24.03 5.51
C GLU A 482 -1.18 23.46 4.43
N MET A 483 -1.62 22.35 3.80
CA MET A 483 -0.81 21.66 2.78
C MET A 483 -1.20 22.06 1.36
N ASN A 484 -0.20 22.46 0.60
CA ASN A 484 -0.34 22.62 -0.84
C ASN A 484 -0.48 21.27 -1.55
N ALA A 485 -1.01 21.30 -2.77
CA ALA A 485 -1.09 20.11 -3.58
C ALA A 485 0.27 19.77 -4.23
N MET A 486 0.61 18.49 -4.26
CA MET A 486 1.63 18.00 -5.17
C MET A 486 1.16 18.17 -6.62
N GLN A 487 2.09 18.16 -7.57
CA GLN A 487 1.74 18.26 -8.98
C GLN A 487 1.69 16.85 -9.60
N VAL A 488 0.58 16.54 -10.25
CA VAL A 488 0.45 15.33 -11.06
C VAL A 488 0.11 15.75 -12.49
N ARG A 489 0.99 15.42 -13.43
CA ARG A 489 0.82 15.74 -14.85
C ARG A 489 0.36 14.49 -15.60
N PHE A 490 -0.62 14.68 -16.46
CA PHE A 490 -1.11 13.67 -17.40
C PHE A 490 -0.79 14.17 -18.82
N ASP A 491 0.04 13.45 -19.56
CA ASP A 491 0.31 13.80 -20.97
C ASP A 491 -0.95 13.52 -21.81
N ARG A 492 -1.72 14.57 -22.05
CA ARG A 492 -2.76 14.55 -23.08
C ARG A 492 -2.04 14.67 -24.43
N LYS A 493 -1.76 13.54 -25.08
CA LYS A 493 -1.47 13.62 -26.52
C LYS A 493 -2.80 13.97 -27.19
N GLU A 494 -2.86 15.19 -27.75
CA GLU A 494 -3.93 15.56 -28.67
C GLU A 494 -4.01 14.49 -29.75
N ASP A 495 -5.22 14.00 -30.03
CA ASP A 495 -5.47 13.07 -31.10
C ASP A 495 -4.98 13.72 -32.40
N CYS A 496 -3.95 13.14 -33.04
CA CYS A 496 -3.56 13.47 -34.42
C CYS A 496 -4.40 12.69 -35.40
#